data_7d57bd90dcc89bc93d46bb07187339e2
#
_entry.id   7d57bd90dcc89bc93d46bb07187339e2
#
_cell.length_a   1.000
_cell.length_b   1.000
_cell.length_c   1.000
_cell.angle_alpha   90.00
_cell.angle_beta   90.00
_cell.angle_gamma   90.00
#
_symmetry.space_group_name_H-M   'P 1'
#
loop_
_entity.id
_entity.type
_entity.pdbx_description
1 polymer ?
#
loop_
_entity_poly.entity_id
_entity_poly.type
_entity_poly.pdbx_seq_one_letter_code
_entity_poly.pdbx_strand_id
1 'polypeptide(L)'
;GWKHDNVAEMRPALERSCAVMNRRSPTAKVGPSGLAGIAGKWQRACQIVLSTDPEQPADFRKALEAVFNPYSVQDETGSRDGLFTGYYEASLEGSRTRSSLYHTPLYQRPGDLVMVQLGDFRDDLKGRRIAGRIINGQLKPYEDRGEIVAGQSASELEPLVYVADPVEAFFLQIQGSGRILLDDGDEMRVGYAAQNGHPYVAIGRTLIDQGELTRENVSLQSIRDWLKRNPDRADEIMNSNPSYVFFREIEGEGPISGEGVA
;
A
#
# COMPACT_ATOMS: atom_id res chain seq x y z
N GLY A 1 24.75 0.84 -18.69
CA GLY A 1 24.10 -0.36 -19.25
C GLY A 1 24.57 -1.64 -18.54
N TRP A 2 23.94 -2.78 -18.75
CA TRP A 2 24.11 -4.04 -18.00
C TRP A 2 25.57 -4.44 -17.69
N LYS A 3 26.48 -4.30 -18.64
CA LYS A 3 27.91 -4.66 -18.45
C LYS A 3 28.63 -3.81 -17.38
N HIS A 4 28.15 -2.61 -17.11
CA HIS A 4 28.73 -1.64 -16.16
C HIS A 4 27.85 -1.43 -14.93
N ASP A 5 26.78 -2.20 -14.81
CA ASP A 5 25.85 -2.09 -13.70
C ASP A 5 26.40 -2.79 -12.45
N ASN A 6 26.07 -2.26 -11.28
CA ASN A 6 26.43 -2.91 -10.00
C ASN A 6 25.36 -3.95 -9.63
N VAL A 7 25.43 -5.12 -10.28
CA VAL A 7 24.42 -6.17 -10.07
C VAL A 7 24.36 -6.70 -8.62
N ALA A 8 25.41 -6.47 -7.83
CA ALA A 8 25.43 -6.91 -6.44
C ALA A 8 24.30 -6.23 -5.62
N GLU A 9 23.97 -4.98 -5.94
CA GLU A 9 22.89 -4.24 -5.27
C GLU A 9 21.51 -4.86 -5.48
N MET A 10 21.31 -5.64 -6.55
CA MET A 10 20.06 -6.35 -6.81
C MET A 10 19.87 -7.58 -5.92
N ARG A 11 20.95 -8.13 -5.34
CA ARG A 11 20.90 -9.39 -4.59
C ARG A 11 19.90 -9.40 -3.45
N PRO A 12 19.83 -8.40 -2.54
CA PRO A 12 18.85 -8.39 -1.45
C PRO A 12 17.40 -8.42 -1.95
N ALA A 13 17.10 -7.70 -3.03
CA ALA A 13 15.76 -7.71 -3.65
C ALA A 13 15.42 -9.08 -4.26
N LEU A 14 16.40 -9.71 -4.92
CA LEU A 14 16.24 -11.05 -5.48
C LEU A 14 16.04 -12.09 -4.39
N GLU A 15 16.76 -12.02 -3.27
CA GLU A 15 16.61 -12.93 -2.12
C GLU A 15 15.18 -12.89 -1.56
N ARG A 16 14.61 -11.70 -1.38
CA ARG A 16 13.22 -11.51 -0.94
C ARG A 16 12.23 -12.09 -1.95
N SER A 17 12.42 -11.81 -3.23
CA SER A 17 11.58 -12.33 -4.32
C SER A 17 11.65 -13.85 -4.40
N CYS A 18 12.83 -14.42 -4.23
CA CYS A 18 13.05 -15.88 -4.21
C CYS A 18 12.40 -16.54 -2.98
N ALA A 19 12.43 -15.89 -1.81
CA ALA A 19 11.75 -16.38 -0.60
C ALA A 19 10.23 -16.51 -0.82
N VAL A 20 9.61 -15.51 -1.48
CA VAL A 20 8.19 -15.57 -1.85
C VAL A 20 7.95 -16.67 -2.90
N MET A 21 8.78 -16.73 -3.92
CA MET A 21 8.65 -17.74 -4.98
C MET A 21 8.76 -19.17 -4.46
N ASN A 22 9.63 -19.41 -3.50
CA ASN A 22 9.85 -20.74 -2.90
C ASN A 22 8.66 -21.26 -2.09
N ARG A 23 7.75 -20.38 -1.64
CA ARG A 23 6.51 -20.76 -0.94
C ARG A 23 5.39 -21.19 -1.90
N ARG A 24 5.52 -20.93 -3.21
CA ARG A 24 4.49 -21.26 -4.20
C ARG A 24 4.58 -22.72 -4.63
N SER A 25 3.43 -23.31 -5.01
CA SER A 25 3.44 -24.62 -5.69
C SER A 25 4.32 -24.55 -6.94
N PRO A 26 5.21 -25.52 -7.19
CA PRO A 26 6.08 -25.52 -8.38
C PRO A 26 5.31 -25.41 -9.72
N THR A 27 4.07 -25.88 -9.76
CA THR A 27 3.20 -25.81 -10.95
C THR A 27 2.40 -24.51 -11.05
N ALA A 28 2.45 -23.65 -10.05
CA ALA A 28 1.73 -22.38 -10.06
C ALA A 28 2.22 -21.47 -11.19
N LYS A 29 1.29 -20.88 -11.94
CA LYS A 29 1.60 -19.92 -13.00
C LYS A 29 2.17 -18.63 -12.42
N VAL A 30 3.15 -18.04 -13.09
CA VAL A 30 3.80 -16.79 -12.71
C VAL A 30 3.48 -15.72 -13.75
N GLY A 31 3.18 -14.51 -13.26
CA GLY A 31 2.80 -13.36 -14.08
C GLY A 31 1.37 -13.45 -14.65
N PRO A 32 0.91 -12.39 -15.32
CA PRO A 32 -0.39 -12.38 -15.96
C PRO A 32 -0.54 -13.55 -16.93
N SER A 33 -1.62 -14.31 -16.81
CA SER A 33 -1.92 -15.48 -17.65
C SER A 33 -0.82 -16.56 -17.70
N GLY A 34 0.18 -16.50 -16.82
CA GLY A 34 1.33 -17.41 -16.82
C GLY A 34 2.44 -17.02 -17.80
N LEU A 35 2.50 -15.76 -18.22
CA LEU A 35 3.51 -15.25 -19.18
C LEU A 35 4.95 -15.56 -18.74
N ALA A 36 5.23 -15.53 -17.44
CA ALA A 36 6.54 -15.83 -16.87
C ALA A 36 6.73 -17.32 -16.52
N GLY A 37 5.89 -18.20 -17.05
CA GLY A 37 6.00 -19.66 -16.87
C GLY A 37 5.42 -20.17 -15.56
N ILE A 38 6.11 -21.09 -14.89
CA ILE A 38 5.70 -21.72 -13.64
C ILE A 38 6.72 -21.47 -12.52
N ALA A 39 6.25 -21.46 -11.28
CA ALA A 39 7.08 -21.18 -10.10
C ALA A 39 8.29 -22.11 -9.95
N GLY A 40 8.18 -23.38 -10.31
CA GLY A 40 9.29 -24.33 -10.24
C GLY A 40 10.51 -23.95 -11.07
N LYS A 41 10.32 -23.26 -12.21
CA LYS A 41 11.45 -22.72 -13.01
C LYS A 41 12.16 -21.58 -12.28
N TRP A 42 11.39 -20.70 -11.64
CA TRP A 42 11.91 -19.59 -10.84
C TRP A 42 12.64 -20.07 -9.59
N GLN A 43 12.06 -21.06 -8.88
CA GLN A 43 12.69 -21.69 -7.71
C GLN A 43 14.07 -22.25 -8.07
N ARG A 44 14.17 -22.96 -9.21
CA ARG A 44 15.45 -23.49 -9.68
C ARG A 44 16.44 -22.37 -10.04
N ALA A 45 15.98 -21.33 -10.72
CA ALA A 45 16.81 -20.16 -11.04
C ALA A 45 17.31 -19.48 -9.76
N CYS A 46 16.43 -19.28 -8.76
CA CYS A 46 16.78 -18.76 -7.44
C CYS A 46 17.89 -19.58 -6.77
N GLN A 47 17.76 -20.89 -6.75
CA GLN A 47 18.80 -21.77 -6.18
C GLN A 47 20.17 -21.56 -6.83
N ILE A 48 20.21 -21.50 -8.17
CA ILE A 48 21.46 -21.32 -8.91
C ILE A 48 22.09 -19.97 -8.63
N VAL A 49 21.30 -18.88 -8.73
CA VAL A 49 21.83 -17.53 -8.59
C VAL A 49 22.23 -17.22 -7.14
N LEU A 50 21.43 -17.64 -6.17
CA LEU A 50 21.71 -17.36 -4.75
C LEU A 50 22.77 -18.28 -4.15
N SER A 51 23.18 -19.35 -4.85
CA SER A 51 24.34 -20.17 -4.43
C SER A 51 25.69 -19.53 -4.76
N THR A 52 25.72 -18.44 -5.52
CA THR A 52 26.97 -17.71 -5.82
C THR A 52 27.47 -16.96 -4.57
N ASP A 53 28.79 -16.81 -4.47
CA ASP A 53 29.43 -16.07 -3.39
C ASP A 53 29.03 -14.57 -3.47
N PRO A 54 28.49 -13.97 -2.38
CA PRO A 54 28.15 -12.56 -2.33
C PRO A 54 29.34 -11.62 -2.60
N GLU A 55 30.54 -12.06 -2.23
CA GLU A 55 31.77 -11.28 -2.41
C GLU A 55 32.31 -11.33 -3.86
N GLN A 56 31.64 -12.08 -4.77
CA GLN A 56 32.05 -12.26 -6.16
C GLN A 56 30.95 -11.77 -7.12
N PRO A 57 30.78 -10.44 -7.32
CA PRO A 57 29.72 -9.88 -8.18
C PRO A 57 29.77 -10.39 -9.63
N ALA A 58 30.95 -10.74 -10.14
CA ALA A 58 31.12 -11.28 -11.48
C ALA A 58 30.47 -12.67 -11.64
N ASP A 59 30.52 -13.49 -10.62
CA ASP A 59 29.92 -14.83 -10.66
C ASP A 59 28.39 -14.74 -10.48
N PHE A 60 27.92 -13.82 -9.67
CA PHE A 60 26.49 -13.49 -9.57
C PHE A 60 25.93 -13.05 -10.95
N ARG A 61 26.62 -12.15 -11.66
CA ARG A 61 26.25 -11.73 -13.01
C ARG A 61 26.20 -12.90 -14.00
N LYS A 62 27.22 -13.74 -14.01
CA LYS A 62 27.26 -14.92 -14.90
C LYS A 62 26.10 -15.88 -14.59
N ALA A 63 25.78 -16.08 -13.31
CA ALA A 63 24.66 -16.94 -12.92
C ALA A 63 23.32 -16.37 -13.39
N LEU A 64 23.10 -15.04 -13.26
CA LEU A 64 21.92 -14.37 -13.81
C LEU A 64 21.80 -14.58 -15.32
N GLU A 65 22.89 -14.33 -16.07
CA GLU A 65 22.92 -14.48 -17.52
C GLU A 65 22.71 -15.94 -17.98
N ALA A 66 23.08 -16.91 -17.15
CA ALA A 66 22.88 -18.33 -17.44
C ALA A 66 21.44 -18.83 -17.27
N VAL A 67 20.67 -18.20 -16.34
CA VAL A 67 19.33 -18.70 -16.00
C VAL A 67 18.19 -17.80 -16.46
N PHE A 68 18.46 -16.54 -16.77
CA PHE A 68 17.43 -15.57 -17.20
C PHE A 68 17.67 -15.09 -18.64
N ASN A 69 16.59 -14.94 -19.37
CA ASN A 69 16.61 -14.30 -20.68
C ASN A 69 15.94 -12.93 -20.56
N PRO A 70 16.60 -11.85 -20.99
CA PRO A 70 15.99 -10.53 -21.02
C PRO A 70 14.94 -10.45 -22.12
N TYR A 71 13.80 -9.82 -21.81
CA TYR A 71 12.74 -9.55 -22.76
C TYR A 71 12.54 -8.05 -22.89
N SER A 72 12.41 -7.57 -24.12
CA SER A 72 11.96 -6.21 -24.38
C SER A 72 10.47 -6.10 -24.08
N VAL A 73 10.11 -5.17 -23.21
CA VAL A 73 8.71 -4.85 -22.91
C VAL A 73 8.23 -3.79 -23.92
N GLN A 74 7.05 -4.01 -24.48
CA GLN A 74 6.38 -3.07 -25.36
C GLN A 74 4.87 -3.16 -25.16
N ASP A 75 4.15 -2.08 -25.50
CA ASP A 75 2.70 -2.07 -25.50
C ASP A 75 2.13 -2.80 -26.74
N GLU A 76 0.80 -2.82 -26.86
CA GLU A 76 0.09 -3.46 -27.98
C GLU A 76 0.38 -2.80 -29.33
N THR A 77 0.84 -1.54 -29.35
CA THR A 77 1.25 -0.79 -30.56
C THR A 77 2.70 -1.00 -30.94
N GLY A 78 3.47 -1.71 -30.11
CA GLY A 78 4.91 -1.92 -30.29
C GLY A 78 5.78 -0.79 -29.74
N SER A 79 5.19 0.21 -29.05
CA SER A 79 5.95 1.25 -28.37
C SER A 79 6.74 0.66 -27.19
N ARG A 80 7.98 1.11 -27.04
CA ARG A 80 8.85 0.78 -25.91
C ARG A 80 8.90 1.89 -24.85
N ASP A 81 8.11 2.94 -25.04
CA ASP A 81 8.03 4.03 -24.10
C ASP A 81 7.19 3.59 -22.90
N GLY A 82 7.74 3.74 -21.71
CA GLY A 82 7.08 3.41 -20.46
C GLY A 82 6.92 4.63 -19.57
N LEU A 83 5.84 4.65 -18.77
CA LEU A 83 5.65 5.64 -17.72
C LEU A 83 6.40 5.18 -16.47
N PHE A 84 7.43 5.91 -16.07
CA PHE A 84 8.07 5.73 -14.77
C PHE A 84 7.38 6.61 -13.74
N THR A 85 6.91 6.00 -12.66
CA THR A 85 6.34 6.70 -11.52
C THR A 85 7.25 6.50 -10.32
N GLY A 86 7.45 7.58 -9.55
CA GLY A 86 8.16 7.52 -8.27
C GLY A 86 7.15 7.48 -7.13
N TYR A 87 7.45 6.73 -6.09
CA TYR A 87 6.75 6.79 -4.82
C TYR A 87 7.59 7.60 -3.84
N TYR A 88 6.96 8.54 -3.15
CA TYR A 88 7.57 9.13 -1.98
C TYR A 88 6.88 8.57 -0.73
N GLU A 89 7.64 8.34 0.31
CA GLU A 89 7.09 7.93 1.59
C GLU A 89 6.61 9.20 2.33
N ALA A 90 5.30 9.28 2.58
CA ALA A 90 4.74 10.40 3.33
C ALA A 90 5.35 10.43 4.73
N SER A 91 5.78 11.60 5.18
CA SER A 91 6.33 11.81 6.53
C SER A 91 5.47 12.82 7.28
N LEU A 92 4.95 12.41 8.44
CA LEU A 92 4.08 13.21 9.29
C LEU A 92 4.71 13.35 10.68
N GLU A 93 4.46 14.47 11.34
CA GLU A 93 4.78 14.63 12.77
C GLU A 93 3.69 14.00 13.63
N GLY A 94 4.08 13.32 14.72
CA GLY A 94 3.12 12.62 15.57
C GLY A 94 3.64 12.32 16.97
N SER A 95 2.76 11.71 17.78
CA SER A 95 3.04 11.26 19.14
C SER A 95 2.28 9.99 19.47
N ARG A 96 2.84 9.13 20.31
CA ARG A 96 2.15 7.95 20.85
C ARG A 96 1.02 8.35 21.81
N THR A 97 1.04 9.58 22.31
CA THR A 97 0.05 10.10 23.25
C THR A 97 -0.71 11.28 22.66
N ARG A 98 -2.01 11.33 22.95
CA ARG A 98 -2.85 12.45 22.51
C ARG A 98 -2.46 13.74 23.22
N SER A 99 -2.37 14.82 22.47
CA SER A 99 -2.13 16.17 22.98
C SER A 99 -2.96 17.20 22.20
N SER A 100 -2.80 18.50 22.55
CA SER A 100 -3.42 19.58 21.77
C SER A 100 -2.81 19.72 20.38
N LEU A 101 -1.55 19.34 20.19
CA LEU A 101 -0.86 19.36 18.90
C LEU A 101 -1.14 18.07 18.10
N TYR A 102 -1.01 16.91 18.76
CA TYR A 102 -1.19 15.61 18.14
C TYR A 102 -2.56 15.05 18.57
N HIS A 103 -3.60 15.34 17.80
CA HIS A 103 -4.97 15.03 18.17
C HIS A 103 -5.72 14.15 17.16
N THR A 104 -5.17 13.96 15.96
CA THR A 104 -5.79 13.16 14.90
C THR A 104 -5.28 11.73 14.98
N PRO A 105 -6.13 10.74 15.37
CA PRO A 105 -5.69 9.37 15.52
C PRO A 105 -5.54 8.65 14.17
N LEU A 106 -4.49 7.85 14.05
CA LEU A 106 -4.40 6.75 13.10
C LEU A 106 -4.72 5.47 13.85
N TYR A 107 -5.82 4.82 13.50
CA TYR A 107 -6.31 3.65 14.23
C TYR A 107 -5.67 2.35 13.75
N GLN A 108 -5.45 1.42 14.67
CA GLN A 108 -5.14 0.03 14.41
C GLN A 108 -6.36 -0.66 13.79
N ARG A 109 -6.13 -1.83 13.15
CA ARG A 109 -7.22 -2.66 12.67
C ARG A 109 -8.08 -3.12 13.85
N PRO A 110 -9.37 -2.82 13.86
CA PRO A 110 -10.28 -3.28 14.92
C PRO A 110 -10.38 -4.80 14.95
N GLY A 111 -10.44 -5.35 16.15
CA GLY A 111 -10.53 -6.80 16.35
C GLY A 111 -11.83 -7.43 15.84
N ASP A 112 -12.90 -6.64 15.76
CA ASP A 112 -14.22 -7.06 15.27
C ASP A 112 -14.43 -6.83 13.76
N LEU A 113 -13.42 -6.27 13.06
CA LEU A 113 -13.48 -6.10 11.61
C LEU A 113 -13.27 -7.45 10.89
N VAL A 114 -14.34 -7.96 10.31
CA VAL A 114 -14.37 -9.20 9.54
C VAL A 114 -14.20 -8.91 8.05
N MET A 115 -13.21 -9.54 7.45
CA MET A 115 -12.96 -9.48 6.00
C MET A 115 -13.42 -10.78 5.35
N VAL A 116 -14.29 -10.71 4.35
CA VAL A 116 -14.85 -11.87 3.67
C VAL A 116 -14.41 -11.87 2.21
N GLN A 117 -13.70 -12.93 1.80
CA GLN A 117 -13.38 -13.21 0.40
C GLN A 117 -14.57 -13.92 -0.24
N LEU A 118 -15.31 -13.25 -1.09
CA LEU A 118 -16.53 -13.82 -1.67
C LEU A 118 -16.26 -14.99 -2.61
N GLY A 119 -15.06 -15.04 -3.18
CA GLY A 119 -14.62 -16.16 -4.02
C GLY A 119 -14.50 -17.49 -3.29
N ASP A 120 -14.39 -17.49 -1.95
CA ASP A 120 -14.38 -18.71 -1.13
C ASP A 120 -15.77 -19.36 -1.05
N PHE A 121 -16.82 -18.59 -1.33
CA PHE A 121 -18.22 -19.04 -1.32
C PHE A 121 -18.75 -19.35 -2.71
N ARG A 122 -18.31 -18.59 -3.72
CA ARG A 122 -18.80 -18.72 -5.10
C ARG A 122 -17.70 -18.33 -6.08
N ASP A 123 -17.48 -19.18 -7.09
CA ASP A 123 -16.42 -18.99 -8.10
C ASP A 123 -16.60 -17.71 -8.96
N ASP A 124 -17.85 -17.33 -9.24
CA ASP A 124 -18.16 -16.10 -10.00
C ASP A 124 -17.87 -14.81 -9.23
N LEU A 125 -17.61 -14.91 -7.93
CA LEU A 125 -17.24 -13.78 -7.06
C LEU A 125 -15.73 -13.71 -6.75
N LYS A 126 -14.90 -14.50 -7.44
CA LYS A 126 -13.44 -14.48 -7.27
C LYS A 126 -12.87 -13.06 -7.41
N GLY A 127 -12.00 -12.70 -6.49
CA GLY A 127 -11.39 -11.36 -6.43
C GLY A 127 -12.26 -10.27 -5.82
N ARG A 128 -13.52 -10.57 -5.46
CA ARG A 128 -14.39 -9.64 -4.73
C ARG A 128 -14.32 -9.91 -3.24
N ARG A 129 -14.27 -8.84 -2.46
CA ARG A 129 -14.25 -8.89 -0.99
C ARG A 129 -15.20 -7.86 -0.42
N ILE A 130 -15.70 -8.14 0.77
CA ILE A 130 -16.47 -7.21 1.60
C ILE A 130 -15.87 -7.18 3.00
N ALA A 131 -16.15 -6.13 3.74
CA ALA A 131 -15.76 -6.02 5.15
C ALA A 131 -16.94 -5.51 5.97
N GLY A 132 -16.94 -5.83 7.25
CA GLY A 132 -17.98 -5.43 8.17
C GLY A 132 -17.75 -6.02 9.55
N ARG A 133 -18.76 -5.98 10.39
CA ARG A 133 -18.77 -6.65 11.70
C ARG A 133 -19.97 -7.57 11.87
N ILE A 134 -19.87 -8.50 12.82
CA ILE A 134 -20.97 -9.38 13.14
C ILE A 134 -21.86 -8.73 14.19
N ILE A 135 -23.13 -8.47 13.84
CA ILE A 135 -24.16 -7.96 14.74
C ILE A 135 -25.33 -8.94 14.73
N ASN A 136 -25.67 -9.52 15.89
CA ASN A 136 -26.75 -10.50 16.02
C ASN A 136 -26.64 -11.66 15.00
N GLY A 137 -25.42 -12.18 14.78
CA GLY A 137 -25.15 -13.29 13.87
C GLY A 137 -25.18 -12.91 12.38
N GLN A 138 -25.27 -11.64 12.03
CA GLN A 138 -25.27 -11.14 10.67
C GLN A 138 -24.06 -10.24 10.42
N LEU A 139 -23.41 -10.40 9.25
CA LEU A 139 -22.40 -9.46 8.80
C LEU A 139 -23.09 -8.15 8.35
N LYS A 140 -22.76 -7.05 9.02
CA LYS A 140 -23.23 -5.71 8.69
C LYS A 140 -22.06 -4.87 8.20
N PRO A 141 -22.26 -3.85 7.32
CA PRO A 141 -21.22 -2.91 6.96
C PRO A 141 -20.55 -2.32 8.21
N TYR A 142 -19.26 -2.07 8.10
CA TYR A 142 -18.53 -1.28 9.10
C TYR A 142 -18.92 0.19 8.96
N GLU A 143 -18.61 1.01 9.98
CA GLU A 143 -18.84 2.45 9.92
C GLU A 143 -18.08 3.08 8.77
N ASP A 144 -18.65 4.12 8.18
CA ASP A 144 -17.99 4.92 7.20
C ASP A 144 -16.95 5.89 7.82
N ARG A 145 -16.20 6.60 6.99
CA ARG A 145 -15.20 7.56 7.45
C ARG A 145 -15.80 8.63 8.37
N GLY A 146 -16.93 9.19 7.99
CA GLY A 146 -17.57 10.27 8.75
C GLY A 146 -17.96 9.81 10.15
N GLU A 147 -18.54 8.63 10.27
CA GLU A 147 -18.90 8.01 11.54
C GLU A 147 -17.66 7.69 12.40
N ILE A 148 -16.60 7.16 11.80
CA ILE A 148 -15.33 6.86 12.50
C ILE A 148 -14.68 8.16 13.00
N VAL A 149 -14.57 9.18 12.17
CA VAL A 149 -13.94 10.47 12.53
C VAL A 149 -14.76 11.21 13.60
N ALA A 150 -16.09 11.10 13.53
CA ALA A 150 -16.99 11.66 14.55
C ALA A 150 -16.99 10.89 15.89
N GLY A 151 -16.24 9.78 15.99
CA GLY A 151 -16.21 8.93 17.18
C GLY A 151 -17.50 8.15 17.42
N GLN A 152 -18.27 7.89 16.38
CA GLN A 152 -19.55 7.18 16.42
C GLN A 152 -19.40 5.67 16.14
N SER A 153 -18.17 5.16 16.17
CA SER A 153 -17.94 3.72 16.01
C SER A 153 -18.57 2.94 17.17
N ALA A 154 -19.28 1.86 16.84
CA ALA A 154 -19.87 0.97 17.83
C ALA A 154 -18.82 0.18 18.63
N SER A 155 -17.59 0.06 18.11
CA SER A 155 -16.44 -0.52 18.79
C SER A 155 -15.48 0.56 19.26
N GLU A 156 -14.79 0.31 20.34
CA GLU A 156 -13.66 1.11 20.77
C GLU A 156 -12.52 0.92 19.76
N LEU A 157 -12.12 2.02 19.10
CA LEU A 157 -11.02 2.02 18.16
C LEU A 157 -9.73 2.35 18.91
N GLU A 158 -8.72 1.50 18.75
CA GLU A 158 -7.42 1.67 19.38
C GLU A 158 -6.50 2.53 18.51
N PRO A 159 -6.07 3.73 18.96
CA PRO A 159 -5.12 4.53 18.24
C PRO A 159 -3.74 3.85 18.22
N LEU A 160 -3.13 3.79 17.05
CA LEU A 160 -1.73 3.40 16.88
C LEU A 160 -0.80 4.56 17.25
N VAL A 161 -1.15 5.75 16.76
CA VAL A 161 -0.40 6.99 16.91
C VAL A 161 -1.33 8.17 16.62
N TYR A 162 -1.00 9.34 17.14
CA TYR A 162 -1.70 10.58 16.86
C TYR A 162 -0.80 11.50 16.00
N VAL A 163 -1.39 12.13 14.98
CA VAL A 163 -0.69 13.08 14.11
C VAL A 163 -1.30 14.48 14.23
N ALA A 164 -0.55 15.51 13.80
CA ALA A 164 -0.96 16.89 13.98
C ALA A 164 -2.02 17.33 12.96
N ASP A 165 -1.86 16.96 11.70
CA ASP A 165 -2.64 17.48 10.58
C ASP A 165 -3.64 16.42 10.05
N PRO A 166 -4.97 16.63 10.18
CA PRO A 166 -5.98 15.70 9.69
C PRO A 166 -5.98 15.56 8.15
N VAL A 167 -5.56 16.59 7.43
CA VAL A 167 -5.46 16.54 5.96
C VAL A 167 -4.31 15.60 5.56
N GLU A 168 -3.16 15.70 6.23
CA GLU A 168 -2.05 14.80 5.96
C GLU A 168 -2.37 13.36 6.40
N ALA A 169 -3.10 13.16 7.52
CA ALA A 169 -3.63 11.85 7.92
C ALA A 169 -4.53 11.23 6.85
N PHE A 170 -5.43 12.04 6.26
CA PHE A 170 -6.28 11.61 5.16
C PHE A 170 -5.48 11.16 3.94
N PHE A 171 -4.47 11.93 3.53
CA PHE A 171 -3.61 11.55 2.40
C PHE A 171 -2.76 10.32 2.71
N LEU A 172 -2.28 10.17 3.94
CA LEU A 172 -1.58 8.96 4.37
C LEU A 172 -2.48 7.71 4.25
N GLN A 173 -3.77 7.82 4.56
CA GLN A 173 -4.73 6.71 4.37
C GLN A 173 -4.93 6.37 2.89
N ILE A 174 -4.88 7.35 1.99
CA ILE A 174 -4.93 7.09 0.54
C ILE A 174 -3.65 6.39 0.06
N GLN A 175 -2.49 6.81 0.56
CA GLN A 175 -1.20 6.19 0.23
C GLN A 175 -1.06 4.79 0.83
N GLY A 176 -1.60 4.57 2.02
CA GLY A 176 -1.59 3.31 2.73
C GLY A 176 -0.30 3.02 3.51
N SER A 177 0.73 3.84 3.41
CA SER A 177 1.98 3.72 4.19
C SER A 177 2.70 5.05 4.31
N GLY A 178 3.55 5.18 5.34
CA GLY A 178 4.37 6.35 5.57
C GLY A 178 5.17 6.26 6.86
N ARG A 179 5.80 7.37 7.21
CA ARG A 179 6.61 7.54 8.43
C ARG A 179 5.96 8.55 9.35
N ILE A 180 6.03 8.29 10.63
CA ILE A 180 5.64 9.22 11.67
C ILE A 180 6.90 9.58 12.45
N LEU A 181 7.28 10.85 12.40
CA LEU A 181 8.36 11.40 13.21
C LEU A 181 7.76 11.71 14.58
N LEU A 182 8.15 10.93 15.57
CA LEU A 182 7.58 11.03 16.90
C LEU A 182 8.22 12.17 17.69
N ASP A 183 7.46 12.75 18.60
CA ASP A 183 7.88 13.87 19.46
C ASP A 183 8.98 13.48 20.49
N ASP A 184 9.20 12.19 20.71
CA ASP A 184 10.31 11.65 21.49
C ASP A 184 11.62 11.49 20.69
N GLY A 185 11.61 11.79 19.40
CA GLY A 185 12.75 11.68 18.48
C GLY A 185 12.84 10.33 17.76
N ASP A 186 11.97 9.39 18.06
CA ASP A 186 11.89 8.11 17.35
C ASP A 186 11.15 8.26 16.03
N GLU A 187 11.23 7.23 15.20
CA GLU A 187 10.51 7.10 13.95
C GLU A 187 9.64 5.83 13.96
N MET A 188 8.35 5.97 13.67
CA MET A 188 7.44 4.87 13.48
C MET A 188 7.06 4.75 12.00
N ARG A 189 7.29 3.60 11.40
CA ARG A 189 6.76 3.31 10.05
C ARG A 189 5.40 2.67 10.17
N VAL A 190 4.45 3.21 9.41
CA VAL A 190 3.07 2.71 9.38
C VAL A 190 2.70 2.19 8.01
N GLY A 191 1.92 1.14 7.97
CA GLY A 191 1.41 0.54 6.75
C GLY A 191 0.00 0.04 6.87
N TYR A 192 -0.61 -0.18 5.72
CA TYR A 192 -1.95 -0.70 5.58
C TYR A 192 -2.14 -1.99 6.39
N ALA A 193 -3.15 -2.03 7.23
CA ALA A 193 -3.59 -3.22 7.95
C ALA A 193 -4.93 -3.73 7.42
N ALA A 194 -5.90 -2.84 7.24
CA ALA A 194 -7.23 -3.15 6.73
C ALA A 194 -7.94 -1.87 6.25
N GLN A 195 -9.10 -2.04 5.64
CA GLN A 195 -10.04 -0.95 5.35
C GLN A 195 -11.45 -1.34 5.81
N ASN A 196 -12.29 -0.35 6.05
CA ASN A 196 -13.66 -0.53 6.54
C ASN A 196 -14.64 -1.19 5.55
N GLY A 197 -14.21 -1.47 4.30
CA GLY A 197 -15.03 -2.13 3.28
C GLY A 197 -15.88 -1.21 2.41
N HIS A 198 -15.91 0.08 2.70
CA HIS A 198 -16.59 1.06 1.87
C HIS A 198 -15.79 1.35 0.59
N PRO A 199 -16.47 1.66 -0.54
CA PRO A 199 -15.79 2.02 -1.78
C PRO A 199 -15.02 3.33 -1.62
N TYR A 200 -13.86 3.39 -2.27
CA TYR A 200 -13.10 4.63 -2.35
C TYR A 200 -13.79 5.64 -3.29
N VAL A 201 -13.95 6.85 -2.82
CA VAL A 201 -14.43 8.00 -3.60
C VAL A 201 -13.32 9.05 -3.67
N ALA A 202 -12.91 9.41 -4.88
CA ALA A 202 -11.87 10.41 -5.09
C ALA A 202 -12.42 11.81 -4.78
N ILE A 203 -12.00 12.44 -3.70
CA ILE A 203 -12.47 13.77 -3.28
C ILE A 203 -12.17 14.88 -4.29
N GLY A 204 -11.14 14.69 -5.14
CA GLY A 204 -10.89 15.59 -6.26
C GLY A 204 -12.07 15.67 -7.24
N ARG A 205 -12.78 14.55 -7.44
CA ARG A 205 -13.99 14.55 -8.24
C ARG A 205 -15.12 15.33 -7.54
N THR A 206 -15.29 15.16 -6.24
CA THR A 206 -16.26 15.92 -5.44
C THR A 206 -16.02 17.42 -5.58
N LEU A 207 -14.74 17.86 -5.50
CA LEU A 207 -14.38 19.26 -5.67
C LEU A 207 -14.63 19.78 -7.10
N ILE A 208 -14.46 18.94 -8.13
CA ILE A 208 -14.79 19.31 -9.51
C ILE A 208 -16.32 19.43 -9.66
N ASP A 209 -17.08 18.46 -9.16
CA ASP A 209 -18.54 18.45 -9.26
C ASP A 209 -19.17 19.65 -8.50
N GLN A 210 -18.50 20.15 -7.46
CA GLN A 210 -18.88 21.38 -6.73
C GLN A 210 -18.36 22.69 -7.36
N GLY A 211 -17.57 22.59 -8.45
CA GLY A 211 -17.01 23.76 -9.14
C GLY A 211 -15.83 24.43 -8.45
N GLU A 212 -15.25 23.78 -7.45
CA GLU A 212 -14.11 24.30 -6.67
C GLU A 212 -12.75 24.07 -7.39
N LEU A 213 -12.65 23.00 -8.16
CA LEU A 213 -11.52 22.69 -9.03
C LEU A 213 -12.02 22.34 -10.44
N THR A 214 -11.11 22.36 -11.40
CA THR A 214 -11.39 21.91 -12.77
C THR A 214 -10.59 20.67 -13.10
N ARG A 215 -10.95 19.96 -14.18
CA ARG A 215 -10.21 18.78 -14.64
C ARG A 215 -8.76 19.09 -15.01
N GLU A 216 -8.51 20.33 -15.45
CA GLU A 216 -7.20 20.78 -15.90
C GLU A 216 -6.26 21.10 -14.73
N ASN A 217 -6.81 21.51 -13.57
CA ASN A 217 -6.00 21.95 -12.44
C ASN A 217 -6.07 21.00 -11.22
N VAL A 218 -6.89 19.93 -11.29
CA VAL A 218 -6.97 18.97 -10.19
C VAL A 218 -5.66 18.17 -10.09
N SER A 219 -5.06 18.23 -8.93
CA SER A 219 -3.86 17.47 -8.55
C SER A 219 -3.89 17.22 -7.04
N LEU A 220 -3.04 16.33 -6.55
CA LEU A 220 -2.88 16.10 -5.12
C LEU A 220 -2.55 17.39 -4.38
N GLN A 221 -1.70 18.24 -4.97
CA GLN A 221 -1.32 19.51 -4.38
C GLN A 221 -2.50 20.50 -4.33
N SER A 222 -3.23 20.67 -5.43
CA SER A 222 -4.37 21.59 -5.48
C SER A 222 -5.51 21.18 -4.54
N ILE A 223 -5.75 19.87 -4.37
CA ILE A 223 -6.72 19.36 -3.39
C ILE A 223 -6.25 19.67 -1.98
N ARG A 224 -4.98 19.39 -1.65
CA ARG A 224 -4.39 19.69 -0.34
C ARG A 224 -4.46 21.19 -0.02
N ASP A 225 -4.10 22.04 -0.98
CA ASP A 225 -4.17 23.50 -0.83
C ASP A 225 -5.60 24.01 -0.64
N TRP A 226 -6.56 23.38 -1.32
CA TRP A 226 -7.97 23.71 -1.16
C TRP A 226 -8.47 23.35 0.25
N LEU A 227 -8.18 22.15 0.74
CA LEU A 227 -8.55 21.70 2.09
C LEU A 227 -7.96 22.62 3.17
N LYS A 228 -6.69 23.00 3.04
CA LYS A 228 -6.00 23.90 3.99
C LYS A 228 -6.57 25.34 3.96
N ARG A 229 -7.07 25.81 2.81
CA ARG A 229 -7.70 27.14 2.68
C ARG A 229 -9.17 27.16 3.11
N ASN A 230 -9.81 26.02 3.20
CA ASN A 230 -11.23 25.89 3.54
C ASN A 230 -11.43 24.92 4.73
N PRO A 231 -10.87 25.22 5.91
CA PRO A 231 -10.90 24.31 7.06
C PRO A 231 -12.32 23.97 7.50
N ASP A 232 -13.27 24.91 7.41
CA ASP A 232 -14.67 24.69 7.80
C ASP A 232 -15.39 23.68 6.90
N ARG A 233 -14.89 23.40 5.70
CA ARG A 233 -15.45 22.46 4.73
C ARG A 233 -14.56 21.23 4.51
N ALA A 234 -13.36 21.22 5.07
CA ALA A 234 -12.37 20.18 4.85
C ALA A 234 -12.91 18.79 5.29
N ASP A 235 -13.54 18.73 6.46
CA ASP A 235 -14.10 17.47 6.98
C ASP A 235 -15.25 16.96 6.10
N GLU A 236 -16.15 17.83 5.63
CA GLU A 236 -17.22 17.46 4.70
C GLU A 236 -16.65 16.82 3.43
N ILE A 237 -15.64 17.45 2.84
CA ILE A 237 -15.02 16.98 1.60
C ILE A 237 -14.25 15.67 1.84
N MET A 238 -13.46 15.57 2.90
CA MET A 238 -12.74 14.35 3.21
C MET A 238 -13.69 13.18 3.52
N ASN A 239 -14.80 13.44 4.22
CA ASN A 239 -15.82 12.45 4.56
C ASN A 239 -16.72 12.06 3.37
N SER A 240 -16.70 12.82 2.25
CA SER A 240 -17.32 12.36 1.00
C SER A 240 -16.69 11.08 0.45
N ASN A 241 -15.49 10.74 0.89
CA ASN A 241 -14.89 9.43 0.73
C ASN A 241 -15.22 8.55 1.94
N PRO A 242 -16.16 7.59 1.85
CA PRO A 242 -16.56 6.75 2.98
C PRO A 242 -15.52 5.69 3.37
N SER A 243 -14.52 5.45 2.52
CA SER A 243 -13.44 4.49 2.79
C SER A 243 -12.50 4.99 3.88
N TYR A 244 -12.21 4.16 4.87
CA TYR A 244 -11.27 4.41 5.95
C TYR A 244 -10.21 3.31 6.01
N VAL A 245 -8.93 3.68 6.15
CA VAL A 245 -7.80 2.75 6.25
C VAL A 245 -7.30 2.69 7.69
N PHE A 246 -7.16 1.48 8.19
CA PHE A 246 -6.53 1.15 9.46
C PHE A 246 -5.07 0.77 9.25
N PHE A 247 -4.22 1.12 10.21
CA PHE A 247 -2.78 0.97 10.10
C PHE A 247 -2.21 -0.09 11.05
N ARG A 248 -1.00 -0.50 10.76
CA ARG A 248 -0.13 -1.25 11.64
C ARG A 248 1.27 -0.66 11.58
N GLU A 249 2.03 -0.84 12.64
CA GLU A 249 3.46 -0.57 12.60
C GLU A 249 4.18 -1.57 11.68
N ILE A 250 5.15 -1.11 10.93
CA ILE A 250 5.99 -1.93 10.04
C ILE A 250 7.39 -1.93 10.61
N GLU A 251 7.91 -3.11 10.92
CA GLU A 251 9.29 -3.29 11.35
C GLU A 251 10.27 -3.25 10.17
N GLY A 252 11.51 -2.83 10.46
CA GLY A 252 12.62 -2.85 9.53
C GLY A 252 12.84 -1.56 8.76
N GLU A 253 13.99 -1.48 8.10
CA GLU A 253 14.35 -0.33 7.26
C GLU A 253 13.59 -0.37 5.94
N GLY A 254 13.06 0.76 5.51
CA GLY A 254 12.26 0.87 4.29
C GLY A 254 12.88 1.76 3.23
N PRO A 255 12.18 2.04 2.14
CA PRO A 255 10.81 1.60 1.81
C PRO A 255 10.76 0.15 1.30
N ILE A 256 9.90 -0.66 1.88
CA ILE A 256 9.62 -2.03 1.41
C ILE A 256 8.11 -2.19 1.19
N SER A 257 7.71 -3.01 0.23
CA SER A 257 6.29 -3.34 0.02
C SER A 257 5.71 -4.07 1.24
N GLY A 258 4.40 -4.07 1.40
CA GLY A 258 3.71 -4.77 2.50
C GLY A 258 4.00 -6.29 2.57
N GLU A 259 4.61 -6.86 1.52
CA GLU A 259 5.07 -8.25 1.47
C GLU A 259 6.59 -8.37 1.61
N GLY A 260 7.30 -7.28 1.93
CA GLY A 260 8.75 -7.26 2.11
C GLY A 260 9.56 -7.36 0.82
N VAL A 261 8.95 -7.06 -0.32
CA VAL A 261 9.62 -6.98 -1.62
C VAL A 261 9.80 -5.51 -1.98
N ALA A 262 11.05 -5.09 -2.23
CA ALA A 262 11.38 -3.72 -2.65
C ALA A 262 11.04 -3.52 -4.14
#